data_27664272da17a99dfeffb9c320b79d61
#
_entry.id   27664272da17a99dfeffb9c320b79d61
#
_cell.length_a   1.000
_cell.length_b   1.000
_cell.length_c   1.000
_cell.angle_alpha   90.00
_cell.angle_beta   90.00
_cell.angle_gamma   90.00
#
_symmetry.space_group_name_H-M   'P 1'
#
loop_
_entity.id
_entity.type
_entity.pdbx_description
1 polymer ?
#
loop_
_entity_poly.entity_id
_entity_poly.type
_entity_poly.pdbx_seq_one_letter_code
_entity_poly.pdbx_strand_id
1 'polypeptide(L)'
;MKKISWVTHEDYDIPLPENHKFTASKFSDLYNELKISDFYHRANILSPQKASVDEVSICHDLDYVLKIKNGSLSDKEIRRLGFKWSETLSNRSFLAVNGTLLTCKEAIKNGIANHLAGGTHHSHRDFGSGYCVFNDMAYASLQLIKAQLVKKILIFDTDVHQGDGTASILKSNDNIFTCSIHCKNNFPFRKSISDLDIDCLLYTSPSPRDRG
;
A
#
# COMPACT_ATOMS: atom_id res chain seq x y z
N MET A 1 21.93 0.53 -21.16
CA MET A 1 21.58 0.01 -19.81
C MET A 1 20.04 -0.04 -19.75
N LYS A 2 19.43 -1.12 -19.24
CA LYS A 2 17.97 -1.26 -19.15
C LYS A 2 17.44 -0.27 -18.10
N LYS A 3 16.40 0.51 -18.44
CA LYS A 3 15.78 1.45 -17.51
C LYS A 3 14.91 0.68 -16.50
N ILE A 4 14.85 1.18 -15.26
CA ILE A 4 13.98 0.66 -14.20
C ILE A 4 12.67 1.44 -14.22
N SER A 5 11.53 0.75 -14.25
CA SER A 5 10.22 1.40 -14.20
C SER A 5 9.95 1.96 -12.80
N TRP A 6 9.62 3.25 -12.73
CA TRP A 6 9.12 3.93 -11.53
C TRP A 6 7.69 4.36 -11.78
N VAL A 7 6.79 3.86 -10.93
CA VAL A 7 5.37 4.18 -11.02
C VAL A 7 5.05 5.28 -10.02
N THR A 8 4.50 6.38 -10.51
CA THR A 8 4.08 7.55 -9.72
C THR A 8 2.88 8.25 -10.38
N HIS A 9 2.20 9.12 -9.65
CA HIS A 9 1.10 9.94 -10.16
C HIS A 9 1.07 11.28 -9.40
N GLU A 10 0.71 12.37 -10.08
CA GLU A 10 0.58 13.71 -9.49
C GLU A 10 -0.49 13.78 -8.39
N ASP A 11 -1.55 13.00 -8.51
CA ASP A 11 -2.66 12.92 -7.53
C ASP A 11 -2.37 11.97 -6.34
N TYR A 12 -1.13 11.62 -6.06
CA TYR A 12 -0.82 10.77 -4.89
C TYR A 12 -0.81 11.56 -3.58
N ASP A 13 -0.54 12.86 -3.61
CA ASP A 13 -0.59 13.69 -2.43
C ASP A 13 -2.03 13.93 -1.98
N ILE A 14 -2.21 14.08 -0.66
CA ILE A 14 -3.50 14.29 -0.03
C ILE A 14 -3.47 15.65 0.65
N PRO A 15 -4.40 16.57 0.35
CA PRO A 15 -4.49 17.83 1.07
C PRO A 15 -4.92 17.57 2.51
N LEU A 16 -3.99 17.76 3.46
CA LEU A 16 -4.18 17.53 4.89
C LEU A 16 -3.92 18.80 5.68
N PRO A 17 -4.51 18.96 6.88
CA PRO A 17 -4.15 20.05 7.79
C PRO A 17 -2.66 20.04 8.15
N GLU A 18 -2.04 21.22 8.35
CA GLU A 18 -0.60 21.38 8.65
C GLU A 18 -0.11 20.50 9.82
N ASN A 19 -0.94 20.29 10.83
CA ASN A 19 -0.60 19.49 12.01
C ASN A 19 -0.99 18.01 11.88
N HIS A 20 -1.32 17.53 10.69
CA HIS A 20 -1.67 16.13 10.50
C HIS A 20 -0.42 15.24 10.62
N LYS A 21 -0.54 14.11 11.34
CA LYS A 21 0.60 13.19 11.55
C LYS A 21 1.14 12.54 10.27
N PHE A 22 0.28 12.37 9.27
CA PHE A 22 0.69 11.89 7.96
C PHE A 22 1.23 13.06 7.13
N THR A 23 2.41 12.90 6.54
CA THR A 23 3.01 13.92 5.67
C THR A 23 2.29 13.95 4.31
N ALA A 24 1.58 15.05 4.05
CA ALA A 24 0.70 15.20 2.89
C ALA A 24 1.46 15.13 1.55
N SER A 25 2.62 15.78 1.46
CA SER A 25 3.43 15.95 0.24
C SER A 25 4.51 14.89 0.04
N LYS A 26 4.56 13.85 0.88
CA LYS A 26 5.71 12.91 0.86
C LYS A 26 5.94 12.23 -0.49
N PHE A 27 4.91 12.08 -1.32
CA PHE A 27 5.00 11.40 -2.61
C PHE A 27 5.58 12.32 -3.68
N SER A 28 5.10 13.57 -3.75
CA SER A 28 5.67 14.59 -4.63
C SER A 28 7.08 14.99 -4.19
N ASP A 29 7.34 15.10 -2.88
CA ASP A 29 8.67 15.41 -2.34
C ASP A 29 9.67 14.31 -2.74
N LEU A 30 9.33 13.03 -2.53
CA LEU A 30 10.15 11.90 -2.97
C LEU A 30 10.42 11.94 -4.48
N TYR A 31 9.39 12.17 -5.28
CA TYR A 31 9.55 12.23 -6.73
C TYR A 31 10.42 13.40 -7.18
N ASN A 32 10.29 14.57 -6.53
CA ASN A 32 11.12 15.74 -6.82
C ASN A 32 12.60 15.51 -6.46
N GLU A 33 12.88 14.90 -5.31
CA GLU A 33 14.25 14.48 -4.95
C GLU A 33 14.84 13.48 -5.95
N LEU A 34 14.03 12.50 -6.38
CA LEU A 34 14.47 11.54 -7.39
C LEU A 34 14.75 12.19 -8.75
N LYS A 35 14.01 13.24 -9.15
CA LYS A 35 14.22 13.97 -10.41
C LYS A 35 15.59 14.65 -10.49
N ILE A 36 16.11 15.14 -9.39
CA ILE A 36 17.42 15.81 -9.33
C ILE A 36 18.57 14.82 -9.09
N SER A 37 18.25 13.53 -8.85
CA SER A 37 19.26 12.51 -8.62
C SER A 37 19.89 12.01 -9.91
N ASP A 38 21.12 11.50 -9.80
CA ASP A 38 21.85 10.87 -10.91
C ASP A 38 21.14 9.59 -11.44
N PHE A 39 20.15 9.08 -10.71
CA PHE A 39 19.41 7.89 -11.11
C PHE A 39 18.24 8.19 -12.06
N TYR A 40 17.77 9.43 -12.14
CA TYR A 40 16.59 9.80 -12.91
C TYR A 40 16.69 9.40 -14.40
N HIS A 41 17.86 9.60 -15.02
CA HIS A 41 18.09 9.21 -16.41
C HIS A 41 17.97 7.70 -16.67
N ARG A 42 18.05 6.87 -15.62
CA ARG A 42 17.87 5.41 -15.65
C ARG A 42 16.45 4.97 -15.38
N ALA A 43 15.56 5.91 -15.08
CA ALA A 43 14.16 5.61 -14.81
C ALA A 43 13.32 5.64 -16.11
N ASN A 44 12.31 4.78 -16.12
CA ASN A 44 11.17 4.84 -17.03
C ASN A 44 9.94 5.21 -16.18
N ILE A 45 9.49 6.45 -16.29
CA ILE A 45 8.39 6.96 -15.45
C ILE A 45 7.06 6.52 -16.05
N LEU A 46 6.24 5.88 -15.23
CA LEU A 46 4.91 5.38 -15.59
C LEU A 46 3.87 5.93 -14.63
N SER A 47 2.67 6.16 -15.16
CA SER A 47 1.52 6.66 -14.40
C SER A 47 0.37 5.65 -14.50
N PRO A 48 -0.22 5.22 -13.37
CA PRO A 48 -1.33 4.27 -13.39
C PRO A 48 -2.65 4.96 -13.76
N GLN A 49 -3.58 4.17 -14.26
CA GLN A 49 -5.00 4.54 -14.32
C GLN A 49 -5.69 4.15 -13.01
N LYS A 50 -6.83 4.77 -12.71
CA LYS A 50 -7.66 4.38 -11.55
C LYS A 50 -8.18 2.96 -11.72
N ALA A 51 -8.10 2.15 -10.68
CA ALA A 51 -8.84 0.89 -10.61
C ALA A 51 -10.36 1.17 -10.55
N SER A 52 -11.15 0.26 -11.07
CA SER A 52 -12.61 0.30 -10.94
C SER A 52 -13.05 -0.23 -9.56
N VAL A 53 -14.30 0.05 -9.17
CA VAL A 53 -14.92 -0.52 -7.97
C VAL A 53 -14.88 -2.05 -7.99
N ASP A 54 -15.21 -2.66 -9.12
CA ASP A 54 -15.24 -4.12 -9.28
C ASP A 54 -13.84 -4.73 -9.14
N GLU A 55 -12.82 -4.06 -9.67
CA GLU A 55 -11.44 -4.52 -9.54
C GLU A 55 -10.97 -4.48 -8.08
N VAL A 56 -11.27 -3.41 -7.33
CA VAL A 56 -10.88 -3.28 -5.92
C VAL A 56 -11.66 -4.27 -5.04
N SER A 57 -12.88 -4.61 -5.41
CA SER A 57 -13.71 -5.58 -4.69
C SER A 57 -13.18 -7.03 -4.73
N ILE A 58 -12.08 -7.29 -5.45
CA ILE A 58 -11.40 -8.60 -5.36
C ILE A 58 -10.83 -8.86 -3.96
N CYS A 59 -10.41 -7.81 -3.25
CA CYS A 59 -9.81 -7.89 -1.91
C CYS A 59 -10.59 -7.14 -0.83
N HIS A 60 -11.55 -6.30 -1.21
CA HIS A 60 -12.38 -5.54 -0.29
C HIS A 60 -13.86 -5.81 -0.50
N ASP A 61 -14.66 -5.69 0.54
CA ASP A 61 -16.11 -5.79 0.45
C ASP A 61 -16.67 -4.61 -0.35
N LEU A 62 -17.59 -4.92 -1.26
CA LEU A 62 -18.20 -3.94 -2.16
C LEU A 62 -18.80 -2.75 -1.40
N ASP A 63 -19.47 -3.00 -0.27
CA ASP A 63 -20.05 -1.95 0.58
C ASP A 63 -18.97 -0.97 1.06
N TYR A 64 -17.82 -1.48 1.53
CA TYR A 64 -16.70 -0.63 1.95
C TYR A 64 -16.11 0.16 0.78
N VAL A 65 -15.92 -0.47 -0.37
CA VAL A 65 -15.41 0.22 -1.57
C VAL A 65 -16.35 1.34 -2.01
N LEU A 66 -17.66 1.10 -1.98
CA LEU A 66 -18.68 2.11 -2.30
C LEU A 66 -18.72 3.25 -1.26
N LYS A 67 -18.53 2.96 0.03
CA LYS A 67 -18.41 4.01 1.06
C LYS A 67 -17.22 4.93 0.79
N ILE A 68 -16.07 4.39 0.42
CA ILE A 68 -14.90 5.19 0.03
C ILE A 68 -15.19 6.02 -1.22
N LYS A 69 -15.79 5.41 -2.24
CA LYS A 69 -16.12 6.10 -3.50
C LYS A 69 -17.09 7.28 -3.29
N ASN A 70 -18.12 7.07 -2.47
CA ASN A 70 -19.24 8.00 -2.32
C ASN A 70 -19.12 8.92 -1.09
N GLY A 71 -18.12 8.75 -0.24
CA GLY A 71 -17.94 9.56 0.98
C GLY A 71 -18.94 9.26 2.08
N SER A 72 -19.40 8.02 2.19
CA SER A 72 -20.43 7.63 3.16
C SER A 72 -19.87 6.83 4.35
N LEU A 73 -18.58 7.01 4.67
CA LEU A 73 -17.99 6.47 5.89
C LEU A 73 -18.60 7.11 7.13
N SER A 74 -18.90 6.31 8.15
CA SER A 74 -19.30 6.80 9.46
C SER A 74 -18.13 7.48 10.19
N ASP A 75 -18.42 8.31 11.19
CA ASP A 75 -17.39 8.94 12.04
C ASP A 75 -16.46 7.93 12.71
N LYS A 76 -16.96 6.74 13.04
CA LYS A 76 -16.15 5.66 13.62
C LYS A 76 -15.15 5.11 12.60
N GLU A 77 -15.58 4.93 11.35
CA GLU A 77 -14.72 4.46 10.26
C GLU A 77 -13.67 5.52 9.90
N ILE A 78 -14.06 6.80 9.84
CA ILE A 78 -13.15 7.93 9.62
C ILE A 78 -12.07 8.00 10.71
N ARG A 79 -12.45 7.88 12.00
CA ARG A 79 -11.47 7.88 13.10
C ARG A 79 -10.52 6.69 13.04
N ARG A 80 -11.01 5.50 12.64
CA ARG A 80 -10.16 4.31 12.49
C ARG A 80 -9.19 4.46 11.33
N LEU A 81 -9.67 4.97 10.21
CA LEU A 81 -8.86 5.24 9.02
C LEU A 81 -7.77 6.29 9.29
N GLY A 82 -8.09 7.33 10.05
CA GLY A 82 -7.19 8.44 10.36
C GLY A 82 -7.22 9.57 9.34
N PHE A 83 -8.01 9.46 8.27
CA PHE A 83 -8.23 10.50 7.27
C PHE A 83 -9.70 10.95 7.25
N LYS A 84 -9.92 12.26 7.15
CA LYS A 84 -11.23 12.76 6.73
C LYS A 84 -11.43 12.41 5.25
N TRP A 85 -12.64 12.01 4.91
CA TRP A 85 -12.94 11.73 3.52
C TRP A 85 -12.85 13.00 2.66
N SER A 86 -12.32 12.84 1.46
CA SER A 86 -12.37 13.82 0.38
C SER A 86 -12.39 13.08 -0.96
N GLU A 87 -12.84 13.73 -2.00
CA GLU A 87 -12.79 13.18 -3.34
C GLU A 87 -11.34 12.87 -3.77
N THR A 88 -10.40 13.75 -3.39
CA THR A 88 -8.96 13.54 -3.61
C THR A 88 -8.47 12.27 -2.94
N LEU A 89 -8.82 12.03 -1.67
CA LEU A 89 -8.46 10.81 -0.96
C LEU A 89 -9.03 9.56 -1.65
N SER A 90 -10.30 9.61 -2.06
CA SER A 90 -10.94 8.52 -2.81
C SER A 90 -10.21 8.26 -4.12
N ASN A 91 -10.03 9.27 -4.96
CA ASN A 91 -9.35 9.18 -6.25
C ASN A 91 -7.93 8.62 -6.13
N ARG A 92 -7.15 9.18 -5.20
CA ARG A 92 -5.80 8.69 -4.89
C ARG A 92 -5.79 7.21 -4.52
N SER A 93 -6.78 6.76 -3.73
CA SER A 93 -6.81 5.38 -3.25
C SER A 93 -7.02 4.37 -4.38
N PHE A 94 -7.89 4.68 -5.35
CA PHE A 94 -8.07 3.87 -6.56
C PHE A 94 -6.85 3.91 -7.49
N LEU A 95 -6.13 5.04 -7.56
CA LEU A 95 -4.87 5.15 -8.30
C LEU A 95 -3.76 4.33 -7.66
N ALA A 96 -3.60 4.42 -6.34
CA ALA A 96 -2.49 3.79 -5.63
C ALA A 96 -2.52 2.26 -5.73
N VAL A 97 -3.67 1.62 -5.58
CA VAL A 97 -3.76 0.15 -5.70
C VAL A 97 -3.38 -0.31 -7.12
N ASN A 98 -3.83 0.40 -8.15
CA ASN A 98 -3.48 0.06 -9.53
C ASN A 98 -2.03 0.44 -9.86
N GLY A 99 -1.45 1.41 -9.17
CA GLY A 99 -0.01 1.72 -9.23
C GLY A 99 0.84 0.54 -8.80
N THR A 100 0.48 -0.12 -7.70
CA THR A 100 1.17 -1.35 -7.25
C THR A 100 0.99 -2.49 -8.25
N LEU A 101 -0.19 -2.68 -8.82
CA LEU A 101 -0.41 -3.69 -9.87
C LEU A 101 0.42 -3.41 -11.12
N LEU A 102 0.47 -2.15 -11.58
CA LEU A 102 1.30 -1.73 -12.71
C LEU A 102 2.78 -2.00 -12.43
N THR A 103 3.25 -1.66 -11.22
CA THR A 103 4.62 -1.92 -10.77
C THR A 103 4.96 -3.41 -10.84
N CYS A 104 4.07 -4.26 -10.32
CA CYS A 104 4.28 -5.72 -10.37
C CYS A 104 4.33 -6.24 -11.82
N LYS A 105 3.44 -5.77 -12.70
CA LYS A 105 3.46 -6.14 -14.13
C LYS A 105 4.76 -5.72 -14.81
N GLU A 106 5.28 -4.56 -14.49
CA GLU A 106 6.58 -4.10 -15.01
C GLU A 106 7.75 -4.91 -14.43
N ALA A 107 7.70 -5.28 -13.15
CA ALA A 107 8.71 -6.15 -12.54
C ALA A 107 8.74 -7.53 -13.18
N ILE A 108 7.59 -8.11 -13.51
CA ILE A 108 7.50 -9.40 -14.24
C ILE A 108 8.21 -9.31 -15.61
N LYS A 109 8.04 -8.19 -16.34
CA LYS A 109 8.68 -7.99 -17.66
C LYS A 109 10.18 -7.68 -17.56
N ASN A 110 10.57 -6.92 -16.53
CA ASN A 110 11.87 -6.25 -16.46
C ASN A 110 12.78 -6.77 -15.35
N GLY A 111 12.26 -7.61 -14.43
CA GLY A 111 12.96 -8.16 -13.27
C GLY A 111 12.78 -7.30 -12.01
N ILE A 112 12.67 -5.97 -12.16
CA ILE A 112 12.51 -5.03 -11.06
C ILE A 112 11.70 -3.81 -11.50
N ALA A 113 10.88 -3.27 -10.59
CA ALA A 113 10.20 -1.98 -10.73
C ALA A 113 9.93 -1.39 -9.34
N ASN A 114 9.71 -0.09 -9.24
CA ASN A 114 9.43 0.60 -8.00
C ASN A 114 8.10 1.37 -8.08
N HIS A 115 7.27 1.25 -7.05
CA HIS A 115 6.14 2.12 -6.82
C HIS A 115 6.55 3.21 -5.83
N LEU A 116 6.44 4.49 -6.22
CA LEU A 116 6.80 5.62 -5.35
C LEU A 116 5.69 5.99 -4.36
N ALA A 117 4.74 5.10 -4.17
CA ALA A 117 3.66 5.15 -3.21
C ALA A 117 3.29 3.70 -2.81
N GLY A 118 2.13 3.48 -2.20
CA GLY A 118 1.69 2.14 -1.82
C GLY A 118 2.15 1.73 -0.42
N GLY A 119 2.14 0.41 -0.15
CA GLY A 119 2.43 -0.13 1.18
C GLY A 119 1.27 0.07 2.16
N THR A 120 0.04 0.03 1.69
CA THR A 120 -1.16 0.30 2.48
C THR A 120 -1.68 -0.95 3.20
N HIS A 121 -0.81 -1.54 4.02
CA HIS A 121 -0.88 -2.88 4.58
C HIS A 121 -1.86 -3.04 5.77
N HIS A 122 -2.36 -1.94 6.35
CA HIS A 122 -3.32 -1.97 7.47
C HIS A 122 -4.79 -1.99 7.04
N SER A 123 -5.08 -1.85 5.75
CA SER A 123 -6.46 -1.94 5.27
C SER A 123 -6.93 -3.38 5.24
N HIS A 124 -8.03 -3.67 5.93
CA HIS A 124 -8.72 -4.94 5.98
C HIS A 124 -9.78 -5.04 4.88
N ARG A 125 -10.45 -6.20 4.77
CA ARG A 125 -11.46 -6.44 3.75
C ARG A 125 -12.61 -5.43 3.81
N ASP A 126 -13.07 -5.09 5.01
CA ASP A 126 -14.29 -4.31 5.27
C ASP A 126 -14.04 -2.95 5.93
N PHE A 127 -12.78 -2.58 6.19
CA PHE A 127 -12.43 -1.28 6.75
C PHE A 127 -10.98 -0.86 6.48
N GLY A 128 -10.74 0.45 6.46
CA GLY A 128 -9.40 1.04 6.47
C GLY A 128 -8.91 1.35 7.89
N SER A 129 -7.60 1.35 8.07
CA SER A 129 -6.94 1.60 9.34
C SER A 129 -5.54 2.17 9.12
N GLY A 130 -4.97 2.88 10.10
CA GLY A 130 -3.56 3.30 10.05
C GLY A 130 -3.17 4.06 8.79
N TYR A 131 -4.04 4.97 8.33
CA TYR A 131 -3.87 5.73 7.08
C TYR A 131 -3.89 4.89 5.80
N CYS A 132 -4.32 3.63 5.86
CA CYS A 132 -4.46 2.73 4.73
C CYS A 132 -5.94 2.60 4.33
N VAL A 133 -6.28 3.10 3.14
CA VAL A 133 -7.67 3.07 2.61
C VAL A 133 -7.97 1.71 1.98
N PHE A 134 -7.21 1.31 0.97
CA PHE A 134 -7.29 0.00 0.33
C PHE A 134 -5.95 -0.70 0.44
N ASN A 135 -5.93 -2.02 0.52
CA ASN A 135 -4.73 -2.84 0.59
C ASN A 135 -4.18 -3.10 -0.82
N ASP A 136 -3.20 -2.33 -1.21
CA ASP A 136 -2.63 -2.36 -2.54
C ASP A 136 -1.84 -3.65 -2.84
N MET A 137 -1.19 -4.24 -1.84
CA MET A 137 -0.46 -5.50 -2.00
C MET A 137 -1.41 -6.67 -2.16
N ALA A 138 -2.48 -6.73 -1.36
CA ALA A 138 -3.51 -7.75 -1.51
C ALA A 138 -4.23 -7.62 -2.86
N TYR A 139 -4.59 -6.40 -3.26
CA TYR A 139 -5.19 -6.10 -4.56
C TYR A 139 -4.30 -6.60 -5.72
N ALA A 140 -3.05 -6.15 -5.76
CA ALA A 140 -2.12 -6.49 -6.84
C ALA A 140 -1.88 -7.99 -6.90
N SER A 141 -1.67 -8.64 -5.76
CA SER A 141 -1.42 -10.08 -5.67
C SER A 141 -2.58 -10.91 -6.22
N LEU A 142 -3.81 -10.60 -5.78
CA LEU A 142 -5.00 -11.32 -6.24
C LEU A 142 -5.28 -11.08 -7.72
N GLN A 143 -5.06 -9.86 -8.23
CA GLN A 143 -5.19 -9.57 -9.66
C GLN A 143 -4.17 -10.35 -10.52
N LEU A 144 -2.91 -10.45 -10.06
CA LEU A 144 -1.87 -11.19 -10.78
C LEU A 144 -2.15 -12.70 -10.82
N ILE A 145 -2.59 -13.28 -9.71
CA ILE A 145 -2.99 -14.71 -9.65
C ILE A 145 -4.22 -14.96 -10.53
N LYS A 146 -5.27 -14.11 -10.42
CA LYS A 146 -6.47 -14.20 -11.26
C LYS A 146 -6.16 -14.15 -12.76
N ALA A 147 -5.23 -13.26 -13.14
CA ALA A 147 -4.77 -13.12 -14.53
C ALA A 147 -3.77 -14.21 -14.96
N GLN A 148 -3.42 -15.14 -14.08
CA GLN A 148 -2.45 -16.21 -14.33
C GLN A 148 -1.06 -15.71 -14.76
N LEU A 149 -0.69 -14.48 -14.40
CA LEU A 149 0.61 -13.90 -14.72
C LEU A 149 1.73 -14.46 -13.85
N VAL A 150 1.39 -14.94 -12.67
CA VAL A 150 2.30 -15.61 -11.72
C VAL A 150 1.57 -16.77 -11.03
N LYS A 151 2.32 -17.75 -10.54
CA LYS A 151 1.77 -18.91 -9.84
C LYS A 151 1.83 -18.76 -8.32
N LYS A 152 2.86 -18.09 -7.81
CA LYS A 152 3.08 -17.85 -6.38
C LYS A 152 3.65 -16.47 -6.16
N ILE A 153 3.32 -15.87 -5.02
CA ILE A 153 3.77 -14.54 -4.61
C ILE A 153 4.28 -14.63 -3.17
N LEU A 154 5.40 -13.97 -2.91
CA LEU A 154 5.86 -13.63 -1.56
C LEU A 154 5.61 -12.12 -1.35
N ILE A 155 4.86 -11.78 -0.31
CA ILE A 155 4.80 -10.42 0.23
C ILE A 155 5.75 -10.38 1.42
N PHE A 156 6.80 -9.57 1.31
CA PHE A 156 7.82 -9.40 2.34
C PHE A 156 7.72 -7.97 2.89
N ASP A 157 7.08 -7.85 4.04
CA ASP A 157 6.80 -6.58 4.70
C ASP A 157 7.83 -6.32 5.81
N THR A 158 8.56 -5.22 5.70
CA THR A 158 9.58 -4.79 6.66
C THR A 158 9.21 -3.46 7.32
N ASP A 159 7.94 -3.04 7.23
CA ASP A 159 7.48 -1.90 8.01
C ASP A 159 7.55 -2.20 9.51
N VAL A 160 7.79 -1.15 10.33
CA VAL A 160 7.86 -1.30 11.79
C VAL A 160 6.55 -1.80 12.38
N HIS A 161 5.44 -1.60 11.70
CA HIS A 161 4.12 -2.10 12.04
C HIS A 161 3.83 -3.40 11.28
N GLN A 162 3.14 -4.36 11.93
CA GLN A 162 2.69 -5.54 11.23
C GLN A 162 1.69 -5.19 10.12
N GLY A 163 1.84 -5.80 8.94
CA GLY A 163 0.87 -5.73 7.84
C GLY A 163 -0.39 -6.56 8.14
N ASP A 164 -1.14 -6.19 9.18
CA ASP A 164 -2.28 -6.94 9.69
C ASP A 164 -3.43 -7.08 8.70
N GLY A 165 -3.70 -6.04 7.92
CA GLY A 165 -4.70 -6.07 6.86
C GLY A 165 -4.31 -7.04 5.74
N THR A 166 -3.05 -7.01 5.31
CA THR A 166 -2.51 -7.91 4.29
C THR A 166 -2.63 -9.37 4.73
N ALA A 167 -2.17 -9.69 5.95
CA ALA A 167 -2.29 -11.03 6.53
C ALA A 167 -3.76 -11.48 6.62
N SER A 168 -4.64 -10.60 7.10
CA SER A 168 -6.07 -10.89 7.25
C SER A 168 -6.78 -11.19 5.92
N ILE A 169 -6.52 -10.40 4.88
CA ILE A 169 -7.17 -10.56 3.57
C ILE A 169 -6.68 -11.84 2.87
N LEU A 170 -5.39 -12.16 3.00
CA LEU A 170 -4.75 -13.22 2.22
C LEU A 170 -4.63 -14.57 2.92
N LYS A 171 -5.03 -14.66 4.20
CA LYS A 171 -4.89 -15.82 5.09
C LYS A 171 -5.25 -17.19 4.48
N SER A 172 -6.15 -17.25 3.52
CA SER A 172 -6.64 -18.51 2.94
C SER A 172 -6.18 -18.72 1.49
N ASN A 173 -5.13 -18.04 1.07
CA ASN A 173 -4.64 -18.12 -0.30
C ASN A 173 -3.29 -18.85 -0.37
N ASP A 174 -3.32 -20.15 -0.69
CA ASP A 174 -2.11 -21.01 -0.76
C ASP A 174 -1.07 -20.56 -1.81
N ASN A 175 -1.42 -19.63 -2.69
CA ASN A 175 -0.53 -19.10 -3.71
C ASN A 175 0.20 -17.82 -3.28
N ILE A 176 -0.17 -17.25 -2.11
CA ILE A 176 0.42 -16.00 -1.62
C ILE A 176 0.94 -16.22 -0.21
N PHE A 177 2.25 -16.10 -0.04
CA PHE A 177 2.91 -16.20 1.26
C PHE A 177 3.15 -14.81 1.83
N THR A 178 2.66 -14.57 3.05
CA THR A 178 2.82 -13.30 3.76
C THR A 178 3.90 -13.41 4.83
N CYS A 179 4.92 -12.55 4.78
CA CYS A 179 5.97 -12.44 5.79
C CYS A 179 6.01 -11.01 6.32
N SER A 180 5.92 -10.83 7.64
CA SER A 180 6.01 -9.53 8.29
C SER A 180 7.09 -9.53 9.37
N ILE A 181 8.08 -8.63 9.22
CA ILE A 181 9.11 -8.34 10.22
C ILE A 181 8.76 -7.02 10.88
N HIS A 182 8.30 -7.06 12.13
CA HIS A 182 7.71 -5.88 12.77
C HIS A 182 8.05 -5.78 14.26
N CYS A 183 7.82 -4.60 14.83
CA CYS A 183 7.98 -4.38 16.26
C CYS A 183 6.81 -5.01 17.03
N LYS A 184 7.13 -5.95 17.92
CA LYS A 184 6.18 -6.73 18.70
C LYS A 184 5.12 -5.89 19.43
N ASN A 185 5.55 -4.82 20.08
CA ASN A 185 4.71 -4.03 20.98
C ASN A 185 4.16 -2.75 20.33
N ASN A 186 4.35 -2.59 19.01
CA ASN A 186 3.85 -1.42 18.28
C ASN A 186 2.45 -1.69 17.67
N PHE A 187 1.87 -0.65 17.01
CA PHE A 187 0.63 -0.79 16.26
C PHE A 187 0.75 -1.90 15.18
N PRO A 188 -0.32 -2.62 14.86
CA PRO A 188 -1.62 -2.63 15.52
C PRO A 188 -1.58 -3.39 16.86
N PHE A 189 -2.39 -2.97 17.84
CA PHE A 189 -2.43 -3.63 19.16
C PHE A 189 -2.98 -5.06 19.10
N ARG A 190 -3.84 -5.34 18.13
CA ARG A 190 -4.32 -6.70 17.81
C ARG A 190 -3.69 -7.13 16.50
N LYS A 191 -2.67 -7.98 16.62
CA LYS A 191 -1.99 -8.54 15.47
C LYS A 191 -2.88 -9.52 14.70
N SER A 192 -2.72 -9.58 13.39
CA SER A 192 -3.19 -10.70 12.56
C SER A 192 -2.15 -11.83 12.56
N ILE A 193 -2.42 -12.92 11.86
CA ILE A 193 -1.49 -14.04 11.70
C ILE A 193 -1.09 -14.07 10.23
N SER A 194 0.19 -13.77 9.95
CA SER A 194 0.82 -13.97 8.65
C SER A 194 1.29 -15.43 8.52
N ASP A 195 1.71 -15.85 7.33
CA ASP A 195 2.36 -17.16 7.20
C ASP A 195 3.69 -17.22 7.96
N LEU A 196 4.38 -16.06 8.06
CA LEU A 196 5.56 -15.88 8.90
C LEU A 196 5.56 -14.50 9.54
N ASP A 197 5.48 -14.47 10.87
CA ASP A 197 5.65 -13.26 11.67
C ASP A 197 6.99 -13.31 12.42
N ILE A 198 7.83 -12.29 12.24
CA ILE A 198 9.10 -12.12 12.95
C ILE A 198 8.99 -10.90 13.85
N ASP A 199 8.70 -11.16 15.10
CA ASP A 199 8.61 -10.15 16.14
C ASP A 199 10.00 -9.61 16.52
N CYS A 200 10.21 -8.31 16.48
CA CYS A 200 11.41 -7.68 17.01
C CYS A 200 11.07 -6.68 18.12
N LEU A 201 12.06 -6.37 18.94
CA LEU A 201 11.96 -5.30 19.92
C LEU A 201 12.56 -4.03 19.33
N LEU A 202 11.89 -2.89 19.47
CA LEU A 202 12.31 -1.64 18.87
C LEU A 202 13.74 -1.22 19.28
N TYR A 203 14.13 -1.46 20.53
CA TYR A 203 15.48 -1.17 21.02
C TYR A 203 16.58 -2.07 20.44
N THR A 204 16.20 -3.19 19.82
CA THR A 204 17.13 -4.07 19.08
C THR A 204 17.14 -3.83 17.59
N SER A 205 16.21 -2.99 17.10
CA SER A 205 16.16 -2.61 15.69
C SER A 205 17.38 -1.72 15.35
N PRO A 206 18.11 -2.02 14.28
CA PRO A 206 19.22 -1.18 13.84
C PRO A 206 18.76 0.13 13.18
N SER A 207 17.48 0.28 12.83
CA SER A 207 16.97 1.46 12.12
C SER A 207 16.88 2.69 13.01
N PRO A 208 17.61 3.78 12.69
CA PRO A 208 17.51 5.03 13.45
C PRO A 208 16.11 5.67 13.41
N ARG A 209 15.34 5.42 12.34
CA ARG A 209 13.98 5.94 12.16
C ARG A 209 13.01 5.42 13.22
N ASP A 210 13.25 4.22 13.70
CA ASP A 210 12.37 3.52 14.65
C ASP A 210 12.68 3.85 16.12
N ARG A 211 13.65 4.74 16.37
CA ARG A 211 14.11 5.16 17.69
C ARG A 211 13.64 6.55 18.11
N GLY A 212 12.81 7.19 17.28
CA GLY A 212 12.31 8.55 17.48
C GLY A 212 11.14 8.67 18.43
#